data_d3408f6b53c4e10b03eb6dbc7107f65e
#
_entry.id   d3408f6b53c4e10b03eb6dbc7107f65e
#
_cell.length_a   1.000
_cell.length_b   1.000
_cell.length_c   1.000
_cell.angle_alpha   90.00
_cell.angle_beta   90.00
_cell.angle_gamma   90.00
#
_symmetry.space_group_name_H-M   'P 1'
#
loop_
_entity.id
_entity.type
_entity.pdbx_description
1 polymer ?
#
loop_
_entity_poly.entity_id
_entity_poly.type
_entity_poly.pdbx_seq_one_letter_code
_entity_poly.pdbx_strand_id
1 'polypeptide(L)'
;MLTTLDWGIIATFFLLSLGVGIWASKRAGQDKESFFLAGKDMPWWLLGVSMVATTFSTDTPNLVTDLVRQNGVSGNWGWWAFLLTGMLTVFIYAKLWHRSNVLTDIEFYELRYSGRAAAFLRGFRALYLGLVFNVLVMGAVSLAAVKFGEIVLGIPGWLTLIIACSITLIYSVLGGLKAVIVTDFIQFIFAMVGSIWATFYILSLPEIGGLSNLISHENVVSQLSLLPDFSNPDSWIPVLFVPLAVQWWASYYPGSEPGGGGYIAQRMFSAKSELDAVGATFFFNIAHYAIRPWPWILIALSSLIIFPDLSDLQSTFPDLSKDKLGHDIAYPAMLTLLPSGLLGLVSASLIAAFMSTMSTQLNLGASYLVNDFYHRFLRPEASNKELVSVARVSTVFTIILGAGLGLILTSAGQAFNLLLMIGAGTGLIYILRWFWWRINAYTEIVAMISSLLIAFYLNFGGLQIADWGKIIIGALLTTVTWLVATFITPPDDQKTLQNFVEKVNPGGPGWKRYPSKMNAEPWIVPKGISSMFLGCTAVYGFLLSTGQFIYGNIEIGFSLLSISVLAFYGIYKIWR
;
A
#
# COMPACT_ATOMS: atom_id res chain seq x y z
N MET A 1 6.36 -28.51 12.15
CA MET A 1 4.88 -28.68 12.05
C MET A 1 4.23 -28.02 13.25
N LEU A 2 3.08 -27.38 13.04
CA LEU A 2 2.31 -26.74 14.11
C LEU A 2 1.84 -27.75 15.15
N THR A 3 2.00 -27.41 16.43
CA THR A 3 1.52 -28.20 17.56
C THR A 3 0.07 -27.85 17.92
N THR A 4 -0.53 -28.59 18.84
CA THR A 4 -1.87 -28.27 19.37
C THR A 4 -1.92 -26.87 19.99
N LEU A 5 -0.83 -26.41 20.62
CA LEU A 5 -0.73 -25.09 21.21
C LEU A 5 -0.79 -24.00 20.11
N ASP A 6 -0.06 -24.19 19.01
CA ASP A 6 -0.05 -23.25 17.89
C ASP A 6 -1.43 -23.11 17.26
N TRP A 7 -2.11 -24.24 17.00
CA TRP A 7 -3.48 -24.25 16.51
C TRP A 7 -4.47 -23.60 17.49
N GLY A 8 -4.27 -23.80 18.80
CA GLY A 8 -5.06 -23.15 19.85
C GLY A 8 -4.91 -21.62 19.81
N ILE A 9 -3.70 -21.11 19.62
CA ILE A 9 -3.42 -19.67 19.49
C ILE A 9 -4.09 -19.10 18.23
N ILE A 10 -3.93 -19.77 17.09
CA ILE A 10 -4.54 -19.37 15.82
C ILE A 10 -6.07 -19.34 15.94
N ALA A 11 -6.67 -20.38 16.51
CA ALA A 11 -8.12 -20.46 16.69
C ALA A 11 -8.64 -19.35 17.63
N THR A 12 -7.93 -19.09 18.74
CA THR A 12 -8.27 -18.00 19.68
C THR A 12 -8.24 -16.66 19.00
N PHE A 13 -7.21 -16.40 18.19
CA PHE A 13 -7.10 -15.17 17.40
C PHE A 13 -8.29 -15.00 16.42
N PHE A 14 -8.67 -16.06 15.70
CA PHE A 14 -9.83 -16.03 14.82
C PHE A 14 -11.13 -15.73 15.57
N LEU A 15 -11.36 -16.36 16.72
CA LEU A 15 -12.55 -16.13 17.54
C LEU A 15 -12.60 -14.68 18.05
N LEU A 16 -11.47 -14.12 18.48
CA LEU A 16 -11.37 -12.71 18.88
C LEU A 16 -11.69 -11.76 17.72
N SER A 17 -11.07 -11.98 16.54
CA SER A 17 -11.30 -11.15 15.36
C SER A 17 -12.75 -11.20 14.90
N LEU A 18 -13.36 -12.40 14.88
CA LEU A 18 -14.77 -12.56 14.53
C LEU A 18 -15.68 -11.89 15.56
N GLY A 19 -15.40 -12.04 16.86
CA GLY A 19 -16.16 -11.42 17.94
C GLY A 19 -16.16 -9.89 17.84
N VAL A 20 -14.99 -9.30 17.59
CA VAL A 20 -14.86 -7.85 17.36
C VAL A 20 -15.60 -7.41 16.09
N GLY A 21 -15.48 -8.16 15.00
CA GLY A 21 -16.21 -7.89 13.75
C GLY A 21 -17.73 -7.88 13.96
N ILE A 22 -18.27 -8.88 14.65
CA ILE A 22 -19.71 -8.96 14.99
C ILE A 22 -20.13 -7.82 15.93
N TRP A 23 -19.31 -7.48 16.92
CA TRP A 23 -19.61 -6.36 17.82
C TRP A 23 -19.68 -5.02 17.06
N ALA A 24 -18.73 -4.77 16.16
CA ALA A 24 -18.69 -3.55 15.36
C ALA A 24 -19.83 -3.49 14.33
N SER A 25 -20.35 -4.64 13.89
CA SER A 25 -21.40 -4.73 12.88
C SER A 25 -22.75 -4.11 13.28
N LYS A 26 -23.02 -3.95 14.57
CA LYS A 26 -24.33 -3.49 15.10
C LYS A 26 -24.78 -2.13 14.59
N ARG A 27 -23.87 -1.29 14.07
CA ARG A 27 -24.14 0.04 13.53
C ARG A 27 -23.88 0.18 12.02
N ALA A 28 -23.14 -0.77 11.43
CA ALA A 28 -22.64 -0.66 10.06
C ALA A 28 -23.73 -0.82 8.96
N GLY A 29 -24.88 -1.39 9.27
CA GLY A 29 -25.93 -1.71 8.29
C GLY A 29 -27.01 -0.65 8.10
N GLN A 30 -26.89 0.55 8.70
CA GLN A 30 -27.93 1.56 8.70
C GLN A 30 -28.00 2.35 7.40
N ASP A 31 -26.85 2.78 6.89
CA ASP A 31 -26.71 3.54 5.64
C ASP A 31 -25.32 3.33 5.00
N LYS A 32 -25.16 3.84 3.77
CA LYS A 32 -23.91 3.71 3.00
C LYS A 32 -22.72 4.43 3.63
N GLU A 33 -22.92 5.57 4.29
CA GLU A 33 -21.85 6.33 4.93
C GLU A 33 -21.31 5.59 6.16
N SER A 34 -22.19 5.04 6.98
CA SER A 34 -21.80 4.18 8.11
C SER A 34 -21.10 2.91 7.64
N PHE A 35 -21.54 2.32 6.52
CA PHE A 35 -20.94 1.10 5.99
C PHE A 35 -19.55 1.31 5.36
N PHE A 36 -19.39 2.35 4.52
CA PHE A 36 -18.17 2.58 3.75
C PHE A 36 -17.18 3.57 4.38
N LEU A 37 -17.64 4.48 5.26
CA LEU A 37 -16.83 5.53 5.90
C LEU A 37 -16.88 5.50 7.44
N ALA A 38 -17.41 4.44 8.03
CA ALA A 38 -17.49 4.30 9.49
C ALA A 38 -18.20 5.49 10.19
N GLY A 39 -19.08 6.22 9.48
CA GLY A 39 -19.83 7.38 9.99
C GLY A 39 -18.99 8.66 10.13
N LYS A 40 -17.80 8.74 9.54
CA LYS A 40 -16.87 9.89 9.59
C LYS A 40 -16.50 10.36 11.01
N ASP A 41 -16.36 9.43 11.94
CA ASP A 41 -16.11 9.73 13.37
C ASP A 41 -14.86 9.00 13.91
N MET A 42 -13.87 8.78 13.06
CA MET A 42 -12.69 8.01 13.43
C MET A 42 -11.53 8.93 13.83
N PRO A 43 -10.84 8.63 14.97
CA PRO A 43 -9.67 9.40 15.40
C PRO A 43 -8.43 9.02 14.60
N TRP A 44 -7.48 9.95 14.49
CA TRP A 44 -6.27 9.84 13.70
C TRP A 44 -5.42 8.59 13.99
N TRP A 45 -5.24 8.25 15.27
CA TRP A 45 -4.41 7.12 15.68
C TRP A 45 -4.98 5.77 15.21
N LEU A 46 -6.29 5.61 15.30
CA LEU A 46 -6.97 4.39 14.87
C LEU A 46 -6.96 4.24 13.34
N LEU A 47 -7.19 5.34 12.62
CA LEU A 47 -7.09 5.38 11.17
C LEU A 47 -5.66 5.13 10.67
N GLY A 48 -4.68 5.75 11.32
CA GLY A 48 -3.27 5.57 10.97
C GLY A 48 -2.80 4.13 11.17
N VAL A 49 -3.19 3.49 12.28
CA VAL A 49 -2.92 2.06 12.49
C VAL A 49 -3.62 1.20 11.44
N SER A 50 -4.88 1.50 11.11
CA SER A 50 -5.59 0.76 10.04
C SER A 50 -4.90 0.92 8.68
N MET A 51 -4.39 2.12 8.34
CA MET A 51 -3.60 2.31 7.11
C MET A 51 -2.34 1.42 7.10
N VAL A 52 -1.60 1.36 8.23
CA VAL A 52 -0.41 0.50 8.35
C VAL A 52 -0.77 -0.97 8.25
N ALA A 53 -1.79 -1.42 8.97
CA ALA A 53 -2.24 -2.80 8.96
C ALA A 53 -2.67 -3.25 7.56
N THR A 54 -3.38 -2.41 6.84
CA THR A 54 -3.83 -2.70 5.47
C THR A 54 -2.67 -2.83 4.47
N THR A 55 -1.58 -2.08 4.68
CA THR A 55 -0.36 -2.16 3.85
C THR A 55 0.60 -3.25 4.31
N PHE A 56 0.19 -4.09 5.21
CA PHE A 56 0.92 -5.24 5.71
C PHE A 56 0.08 -6.50 5.47
N SER A 57 0.57 -7.39 4.65
CA SER A 57 0.00 -8.70 4.41
C SER A 57 1.11 -9.77 4.41
N THR A 58 0.79 -11.02 4.16
CA THR A 58 1.77 -12.11 4.05
C THR A 58 2.80 -11.87 2.94
N ASP A 59 2.47 -11.12 1.91
CA ASP A 59 3.35 -10.78 0.80
C ASP A 59 4.45 -9.77 1.19
N THR A 60 4.21 -8.89 2.15
CA THR A 60 5.15 -7.81 2.48
C THR A 60 6.48 -8.31 3.07
N PRO A 61 6.50 -9.19 4.10
CA PRO A 61 7.76 -9.77 4.58
C PRO A 61 8.47 -10.60 3.51
N ASN A 62 7.72 -11.29 2.65
CA ASN A 62 8.25 -12.05 1.54
C ASN A 62 8.95 -11.13 0.52
N LEU A 63 8.31 -10.00 0.16
CA LEU A 63 8.91 -8.99 -0.72
C LEU A 63 10.21 -8.41 -0.13
N VAL A 64 10.21 -8.04 1.16
CA VAL A 64 11.41 -7.52 1.83
C VAL A 64 12.53 -8.57 1.81
N THR A 65 12.19 -9.84 2.05
CA THR A 65 13.16 -10.94 2.01
C THR A 65 13.73 -11.16 0.61
N ASP A 66 12.89 -11.12 -0.41
CA ASP A 66 13.30 -11.22 -1.81
C ASP A 66 14.28 -10.10 -2.18
N LEU A 67 13.96 -8.85 -1.84
CA LEU A 67 14.80 -7.68 -2.11
C LEU A 67 16.14 -7.76 -1.37
N VAL A 68 16.15 -8.11 -0.08
CA VAL A 68 17.38 -8.22 0.72
C VAL A 68 18.28 -9.34 0.22
N ARG A 69 17.73 -10.50 -0.14
CA ARG A 69 18.51 -11.63 -0.65
C ARG A 69 19.10 -11.39 -2.03
N GLN A 70 18.44 -10.59 -2.88
CA GLN A 70 18.92 -10.31 -4.25
C GLN A 70 19.81 -9.05 -4.31
N ASN A 71 19.48 -7.99 -3.55
CA ASN A 71 20.08 -6.67 -3.72
C ASN A 71 20.60 -6.06 -2.39
N GLY A 72 20.69 -6.86 -1.34
CA GLY A 72 21.03 -6.37 -0.02
C GLY A 72 19.93 -5.48 0.60
N VAL A 73 20.24 -4.92 1.77
CA VAL A 73 19.30 -4.01 2.47
C VAL A 73 18.95 -2.80 1.62
N SER A 74 19.90 -2.32 0.81
CA SER A 74 19.69 -1.21 -0.13
C SER A 74 18.59 -1.49 -1.18
N GLY A 75 18.30 -2.75 -1.51
CA GLY A 75 17.22 -3.13 -2.43
C GLY A 75 15.83 -2.60 -2.01
N ASN A 76 15.64 -2.32 -0.71
CA ASN A 76 14.39 -1.75 -0.19
C ASN A 76 14.11 -0.32 -0.67
N TRP A 77 15.06 0.41 -1.25
CA TRP A 77 14.78 1.70 -1.86
C TRP A 77 13.73 1.62 -2.98
N GLY A 78 13.55 0.46 -3.59
CA GLY A 78 12.48 0.22 -4.55
C GLY A 78 11.07 0.55 -4.02
N TRP A 79 10.82 0.34 -2.71
CA TRP A 79 9.56 0.71 -2.08
C TRP A 79 9.71 1.86 -1.05
N TRP A 80 10.87 2.08 -0.43
CA TRP A 80 11.08 3.22 0.46
C TRP A 80 10.90 4.56 -0.24
N ALA A 81 11.16 4.65 -1.54
CA ALA A 81 10.97 5.86 -2.35
C ALA A 81 9.51 6.38 -2.32
N PHE A 82 8.52 5.53 -2.07
CA PHE A 82 7.12 5.94 -1.96
C PHE A 82 6.82 6.77 -0.70
N LEU A 83 7.77 6.91 0.23
CA LEU A 83 7.67 7.90 1.30
C LEU A 83 7.51 9.32 0.76
N LEU A 84 8.08 9.63 -0.41
CA LEU A 84 7.91 10.93 -1.07
C LEU A 84 6.43 11.23 -1.35
N THR A 85 5.71 10.29 -1.96
CA THR A 85 4.26 10.42 -2.19
C THR A 85 3.46 10.41 -0.89
N GLY A 86 3.91 9.62 0.11
CA GLY A 86 3.32 9.59 1.43
C GLY A 86 3.37 10.96 2.11
N MET A 87 4.55 11.59 2.16
CA MET A 87 4.72 12.91 2.76
C MET A 87 4.03 14.03 1.96
N LEU A 88 3.99 13.91 0.63
CA LEU A 88 3.19 14.79 -0.20
C LEU A 88 1.70 14.70 0.16
N THR A 89 1.21 13.49 0.38
CA THR A 89 -0.19 13.24 0.80
C THR A 89 -0.46 13.88 2.17
N VAL A 90 0.41 13.67 3.16
CA VAL A 90 0.28 14.25 4.51
C VAL A 90 0.13 15.77 4.46
N PHE A 91 1.08 16.44 3.82
CA PHE A 91 1.22 17.90 3.97
C PHE A 91 0.45 18.73 2.94
N ILE A 92 -0.07 18.09 1.89
CA ILE A 92 -0.82 18.79 0.85
C ILE A 92 -2.22 18.19 0.67
N TYR A 93 -2.32 16.89 0.44
CA TYR A 93 -3.55 16.29 -0.06
C TYR A 93 -4.54 15.83 1.02
N ALA A 94 -4.08 15.43 2.21
CA ALA A 94 -4.98 14.94 3.25
C ALA A 94 -6.07 15.97 3.61
N LYS A 95 -5.69 17.25 3.68
CA LYS A 95 -6.61 18.35 3.91
C LYS A 95 -7.57 18.55 2.73
N LEU A 96 -7.05 18.52 1.50
CA LEU A 96 -7.85 18.70 0.27
C LEU A 96 -8.86 17.56 0.09
N TRP A 97 -8.45 16.33 0.35
CA TRP A 97 -9.34 15.16 0.33
C TRP A 97 -10.46 15.28 1.35
N HIS A 98 -10.15 15.62 2.59
CA HIS A 98 -11.16 15.81 3.61
C HIS A 98 -12.18 16.90 3.21
N ARG A 99 -11.72 18.03 2.65
CA ARG A 99 -12.58 19.12 2.14
C ARG A 99 -13.43 18.72 0.95
N SER A 100 -12.96 17.79 0.12
CA SER A 100 -13.73 17.32 -1.05
C SER A 100 -15.06 16.70 -0.66
N ASN A 101 -15.15 16.16 0.57
CA ASN A 101 -16.34 15.54 1.14
C ASN A 101 -17.04 14.58 0.17
N VAL A 102 -16.25 13.76 -0.51
CA VAL A 102 -16.71 12.67 -1.39
C VAL A 102 -16.81 11.37 -0.61
N LEU A 103 -17.58 10.41 -1.11
CA LEU A 103 -17.70 9.08 -0.53
C LEU A 103 -16.54 8.17 -0.96
N THR A 104 -16.08 8.35 -2.21
CA THR A 104 -14.97 7.60 -2.81
C THR A 104 -14.05 8.55 -3.56
N ASP A 105 -12.78 8.19 -3.71
CA ASP A 105 -11.82 8.94 -4.53
C ASP A 105 -12.19 8.92 -6.02
N ILE A 106 -13.01 7.97 -6.46
CA ILE A 106 -13.55 7.90 -7.84
C ILE A 106 -14.66 8.95 -8.06
N GLU A 107 -15.45 9.29 -7.04
CA GLU A 107 -16.44 10.36 -7.10
C GLU A 107 -15.80 11.72 -7.43
N PHE A 108 -14.51 11.89 -7.08
CA PHE A 108 -13.70 13.05 -7.42
C PHE A 108 -13.72 13.38 -8.91
N TYR A 109 -13.83 12.39 -9.79
CA TYR A 109 -13.85 12.63 -11.24
C TYR A 109 -15.00 13.51 -11.68
N GLU A 110 -16.20 13.32 -11.16
CA GLU A 110 -17.35 14.19 -11.47
C GLU A 110 -17.38 15.48 -10.61
N LEU A 111 -16.68 15.51 -9.50
CA LEU A 111 -16.46 16.75 -8.75
C LEU A 111 -15.51 17.69 -9.49
N ARG A 112 -14.49 17.13 -10.16
CA ARG A 112 -13.38 17.89 -10.78
C ARG A 112 -13.57 18.11 -12.28
N TYR A 113 -14.21 17.17 -12.97
CA TYR A 113 -14.40 17.16 -14.41
C TYR A 113 -15.87 17.20 -14.79
N SER A 114 -16.16 17.56 -16.04
CA SER A 114 -17.52 17.76 -16.53
C SER A 114 -17.91 16.85 -17.69
N GLY A 115 -19.21 16.72 -17.92
CA GLY A 115 -19.80 16.10 -19.08
C GLY A 115 -19.67 14.57 -19.15
N ARG A 116 -19.90 14.03 -20.36
CA ARG A 116 -19.92 12.57 -20.59
C ARG A 116 -18.56 11.90 -20.36
N ALA A 117 -17.46 12.62 -20.60
CA ALA A 117 -16.11 12.10 -20.41
C ALA A 117 -15.82 11.86 -18.91
N ALA A 118 -16.23 12.77 -18.03
CA ALA A 118 -16.11 12.60 -16.59
C ALA A 118 -16.94 11.42 -16.07
N ALA A 119 -18.18 11.30 -16.53
CA ALA A 119 -19.04 10.16 -16.18
C ALA A 119 -18.47 8.83 -16.68
N PHE A 120 -17.97 8.79 -17.92
CA PHE A 120 -17.28 7.61 -18.46
C PHE A 120 -16.06 7.24 -17.62
N LEU A 121 -15.20 8.22 -17.29
CA LEU A 121 -14.01 8.02 -16.48
C LEU A 121 -14.37 7.47 -15.09
N ARG A 122 -15.37 8.03 -14.42
CA ARG A 122 -15.89 7.54 -13.15
C ARG A 122 -16.35 6.08 -13.24
N GLY A 123 -17.21 5.75 -14.20
CA GLY A 123 -17.74 4.39 -14.39
C GLY A 123 -16.66 3.38 -14.78
N PHE A 124 -15.76 3.75 -15.69
CA PHE A 124 -14.64 2.90 -16.08
C PHE A 124 -13.70 2.62 -14.90
N ARG A 125 -13.30 3.66 -14.16
CA ARG A 125 -12.43 3.52 -12.98
C ARG A 125 -13.09 2.71 -11.87
N ALA A 126 -14.42 2.84 -11.69
CA ALA A 126 -15.16 2.04 -10.73
C ALA A 126 -15.08 0.54 -11.03
N LEU A 127 -15.23 0.14 -12.29
CA LEU A 127 -15.08 -1.26 -12.72
C LEU A 127 -13.62 -1.70 -12.71
N TYR A 128 -12.71 -0.86 -13.22
CA TYR A 128 -11.30 -1.20 -13.30
C TYR A 128 -10.67 -1.37 -11.93
N LEU A 129 -10.81 -0.37 -11.04
CA LEU A 129 -10.23 -0.43 -9.68
C LEU A 129 -11.06 -1.31 -8.75
N GLY A 130 -12.39 -1.27 -8.85
CA GLY A 130 -13.27 -2.02 -7.95
C GLY A 130 -13.31 -3.52 -8.23
N LEU A 131 -13.08 -3.93 -9.47
CA LEU A 131 -13.12 -5.34 -9.87
C LEU A 131 -11.76 -5.81 -10.38
N VAL A 132 -11.29 -5.32 -11.53
CA VAL A 132 -10.13 -5.91 -12.23
C VAL A 132 -8.86 -5.77 -11.39
N PHE A 133 -8.49 -4.55 -11.04
CA PHE A 133 -7.27 -4.29 -10.28
C PHE A 133 -7.34 -4.83 -8.85
N ASN A 134 -8.51 -4.72 -8.24
CA ASN A 134 -8.76 -5.23 -6.88
C ASN A 134 -8.61 -6.76 -6.83
N VAL A 135 -9.14 -7.49 -7.80
CA VAL A 135 -8.98 -8.94 -7.92
C VAL A 135 -7.51 -9.33 -8.15
N LEU A 136 -6.76 -8.53 -8.95
CA LEU A 136 -5.31 -8.76 -9.13
C LEU A 136 -4.53 -8.62 -7.82
N VAL A 137 -4.79 -7.57 -7.04
CA VAL A 137 -4.16 -7.37 -5.73
C VAL A 137 -4.53 -8.50 -4.77
N MET A 138 -5.82 -8.84 -4.66
CA MET A 138 -6.26 -9.95 -3.81
C MET A 138 -5.67 -11.29 -4.27
N GLY A 139 -5.48 -11.50 -5.57
CA GLY A 139 -4.81 -12.68 -6.13
C GLY A 139 -3.34 -12.78 -5.71
N ALA A 140 -2.59 -11.67 -5.79
CA ALA A 140 -1.18 -11.64 -5.35
C ALA A 140 -1.04 -11.90 -3.84
N VAL A 141 -1.90 -11.29 -3.02
CA VAL A 141 -1.94 -11.52 -1.57
C VAL A 141 -2.33 -12.97 -1.26
N SER A 142 -3.28 -13.55 -2.02
CA SER A 142 -3.69 -14.95 -1.89
C SER A 142 -2.58 -15.92 -2.27
N LEU A 143 -1.77 -15.62 -3.29
CA LEU A 143 -0.59 -16.43 -3.64
C LEU A 143 0.41 -16.50 -2.47
N ALA A 144 0.67 -15.38 -1.80
CA ALA A 144 1.54 -15.38 -0.62
C ALA A 144 0.97 -16.22 0.53
N ALA A 145 -0.36 -16.16 0.74
CA ALA A 145 -1.03 -17.00 1.72
C ALA A 145 -1.00 -18.50 1.35
N VAL A 146 -1.07 -18.84 0.06
CA VAL A 146 -0.89 -20.22 -0.44
C VAL A 146 0.51 -20.72 -0.08
N LYS A 147 1.57 -19.97 -0.44
CA LYS A 147 2.97 -20.32 -0.12
C LYS A 147 3.18 -20.48 1.40
N PHE A 148 2.62 -19.56 2.19
CA PHE A 148 2.67 -19.65 3.64
C PHE A 148 1.95 -20.92 4.16
N GLY A 149 0.79 -21.23 3.65
CA GLY A 149 0.02 -22.43 4.01
C GLY A 149 0.77 -23.72 3.73
N GLU A 150 1.38 -23.84 2.55
CA GLU A 150 2.15 -25.00 2.13
C GLU A 150 3.43 -25.18 2.95
N ILE A 151 4.15 -24.09 3.27
CA ILE A 151 5.45 -24.14 3.96
C ILE A 151 5.30 -24.22 5.49
N VAL A 152 4.47 -23.35 6.09
CA VAL A 152 4.39 -23.19 7.55
C VAL A 152 3.27 -24.02 8.15
N LEU A 153 2.07 -23.99 7.55
CA LEU A 153 0.93 -24.71 8.09
C LEU A 153 0.92 -26.21 7.69
N GLY A 154 1.67 -26.58 6.65
CA GLY A 154 1.69 -27.95 6.13
C GLY A 154 0.34 -28.41 5.56
N ILE A 155 -0.48 -27.48 5.07
CA ILE A 155 -1.79 -27.74 4.47
C ILE A 155 -1.84 -27.25 3.02
N PRO A 156 -2.66 -27.88 2.16
CA PRO A 156 -2.80 -27.43 0.78
C PRO A 156 -3.23 -25.96 0.71
N GLY A 157 -2.63 -25.20 -0.24
CA GLY A 157 -2.90 -23.77 -0.39
C GLY A 157 -4.38 -23.43 -0.60
N TRP A 158 -5.14 -24.26 -1.33
CA TRP A 158 -6.58 -24.07 -1.50
C TRP A 158 -7.35 -24.13 -0.17
N LEU A 159 -6.94 -25.00 0.76
CA LEU A 159 -7.58 -25.12 2.09
C LEU A 159 -7.24 -23.89 2.96
N THR A 160 -6.00 -23.40 2.90
CA THR A 160 -5.59 -22.15 3.53
C THR A 160 -6.49 -20.99 3.10
N LEU A 161 -6.73 -20.86 1.78
CA LEU A 161 -7.59 -19.79 1.24
C LEU A 161 -9.06 -19.97 1.64
N ILE A 162 -9.60 -21.19 1.61
CA ILE A 162 -11.00 -21.43 2.03
C ILE A 162 -11.19 -20.96 3.47
N ILE A 163 -10.31 -21.34 4.39
CA ILE A 163 -10.42 -20.99 5.80
C ILE A 163 -10.28 -19.47 5.98
N ALA A 164 -9.19 -18.88 5.51
CA ALA A 164 -8.89 -17.48 5.72
C ALA A 164 -9.91 -16.55 5.01
N CYS A 165 -10.27 -16.85 3.76
CA CYS A 165 -11.25 -16.06 3.02
C CYS A 165 -12.66 -16.20 3.59
N SER A 166 -13.08 -17.36 4.06
CA SER A 166 -14.41 -17.54 4.65
C SER A 166 -14.57 -16.70 5.92
N ILE A 167 -13.58 -16.73 6.81
CA ILE A 167 -13.60 -15.93 8.05
C ILE A 167 -13.58 -14.44 7.71
N THR A 168 -12.70 -14.03 6.78
CA THR A 168 -12.61 -12.63 6.30
C THR A 168 -13.94 -12.15 5.72
N LEU A 169 -14.58 -12.98 4.91
CA LEU A 169 -15.87 -12.67 4.29
C LEU A 169 -16.96 -12.43 5.34
N ILE A 170 -17.06 -13.32 6.33
CA ILE A 170 -18.11 -13.23 7.36
C ILE A 170 -18.06 -11.89 8.08
N TYR A 171 -16.91 -11.49 8.62
CA TYR A 171 -16.86 -10.23 9.36
C TYR A 171 -16.90 -9.00 8.47
N SER A 172 -16.35 -9.05 7.24
CA SER A 172 -16.37 -7.94 6.29
C SER A 172 -17.78 -7.63 5.79
N VAL A 173 -18.56 -8.67 5.45
CA VAL A 173 -19.95 -8.53 4.99
C VAL A 173 -20.86 -7.97 6.09
N LEU A 174 -20.58 -8.31 7.35
CA LEU A 174 -21.39 -7.88 8.49
C LEU A 174 -21.01 -6.49 9.00
N GLY A 175 -19.71 -6.19 9.10
CA GLY A 175 -19.20 -5.09 9.91
C GLY A 175 -18.87 -3.78 9.18
N GLY A 176 -18.78 -3.78 7.86
CA GLY A 176 -18.36 -2.61 7.09
C GLY A 176 -16.99 -2.07 7.51
N LEU A 177 -16.68 -0.82 7.13
CA LEU A 177 -15.36 -0.21 7.39
C LEU A 177 -15.03 -0.08 8.88
N LYS A 178 -16.00 0.15 9.74
CA LYS A 178 -15.76 0.28 11.19
C LYS A 178 -15.20 -1.00 11.81
N ALA A 179 -15.74 -2.16 11.40
CA ALA A 179 -15.22 -3.44 11.84
C ALA A 179 -13.78 -3.64 11.35
N VAL A 180 -13.52 -3.32 10.07
CA VAL A 180 -12.18 -3.41 9.47
C VAL A 180 -11.19 -2.57 10.29
N ILE A 181 -11.46 -1.30 10.54
CA ILE A 181 -10.56 -0.39 11.28
C ILE A 181 -10.25 -0.90 12.71
N VAL A 182 -11.26 -1.41 13.42
CA VAL A 182 -11.06 -1.91 14.80
C VAL A 182 -10.30 -3.25 14.80
N THR A 183 -10.60 -4.15 13.88
CA THR A 183 -9.83 -5.41 13.74
C THR A 183 -8.40 -5.14 13.30
N ASP A 184 -8.16 -4.22 12.39
CA ASP A 184 -6.83 -3.79 11.94
C ASP A 184 -5.93 -3.36 13.11
N PHE A 185 -6.48 -2.64 14.08
CA PHE A 185 -5.74 -2.21 15.27
C PHE A 185 -5.20 -3.40 16.07
N ILE A 186 -6.04 -4.39 16.34
CA ILE A 186 -5.65 -5.60 17.08
C ILE A 186 -4.63 -6.39 16.24
N GLN A 187 -4.92 -6.57 14.96
CA GLN A 187 -4.08 -7.33 14.03
C GLN A 187 -2.68 -6.73 13.91
N PHE A 188 -2.57 -5.40 13.83
CA PHE A 188 -1.28 -4.72 13.76
C PHE A 188 -0.43 -4.94 15.01
N ILE A 189 -1.03 -4.87 16.21
CA ILE A 189 -0.30 -5.14 17.46
C ILE A 189 0.25 -6.56 17.45
N PHE A 190 -0.59 -7.55 17.13
CA PHE A 190 -0.16 -8.96 17.07
C PHE A 190 0.94 -9.16 16.02
N ALA A 191 0.82 -8.53 14.86
CA ALA A 191 1.80 -8.61 13.78
C ALA A 191 3.17 -8.05 14.21
N MET A 192 3.19 -6.89 14.84
CA MET A 192 4.45 -6.27 15.30
C MET A 192 5.09 -7.07 16.44
N VAL A 193 4.32 -7.47 17.45
CA VAL A 193 4.82 -8.29 18.55
C VAL A 193 5.36 -9.63 18.02
N GLY A 194 4.61 -10.30 17.15
CA GLY A 194 5.03 -11.57 16.55
C GLY A 194 6.32 -11.44 15.74
N SER A 195 6.41 -10.44 14.85
CA SER A 195 7.58 -10.20 14.00
C SER A 195 8.84 -9.85 14.83
N ILE A 196 8.69 -8.98 15.83
CA ILE A 196 9.81 -8.59 16.70
C ILE A 196 10.30 -9.79 17.51
N TRP A 197 9.38 -10.54 18.11
CA TRP A 197 9.74 -11.72 18.92
C TRP A 197 10.38 -12.82 18.05
N ALA A 198 9.83 -13.08 16.86
CA ALA A 198 10.43 -14.01 15.91
C ALA A 198 11.87 -13.61 15.55
N THR A 199 12.12 -12.31 15.32
CA THR A 199 13.46 -11.80 15.03
C THR A 199 14.43 -12.09 16.17
N PHE A 200 14.08 -11.78 17.41
CA PHE A 200 14.93 -12.07 18.56
C PHE A 200 15.21 -13.56 18.73
N TYR A 201 14.21 -14.40 18.51
CA TYR A 201 14.41 -15.85 18.58
C TYR A 201 15.33 -16.36 17.48
N ILE A 202 15.09 -15.94 16.22
CA ILE A 202 15.92 -16.35 15.07
C ILE A 202 17.37 -15.90 15.28
N LEU A 203 17.61 -14.69 15.77
CA LEU A 203 18.96 -14.22 16.10
C LEU A 203 19.63 -15.06 17.19
N SER A 204 18.85 -15.68 18.10
CA SER A 204 19.37 -16.53 19.16
C SER A 204 19.68 -17.96 18.73
N LEU A 205 19.35 -18.37 17.50
CA LEU A 205 19.66 -19.70 16.99
C LEU A 205 21.19 -19.93 16.99
N PRO A 206 21.63 -21.16 17.35
CA PRO A 206 23.06 -21.50 17.38
C PRO A 206 23.78 -21.22 16.05
N GLU A 207 23.10 -21.46 14.92
CA GLU A 207 23.61 -21.27 13.57
C GLU A 207 23.84 -19.77 13.25
N ILE A 208 23.04 -18.88 13.85
CA ILE A 208 23.18 -17.44 13.69
C ILE A 208 24.15 -16.87 14.71
N GLY A 209 24.06 -17.29 15.98
CA GLY A 209 25.00 -16.91 17.04
C GLY A 209 24.87 -15.46 17.52
N GLY A 210 23.68 -14.84 17.35
CA GLY A 210 23.40 -13.48 17.79
C GLY A 210 23.62 -12.41 16.71
N LEU A 211 23.19 -11.18 17.03
CA LEU A 211 23.27 -10.05 16.10
C LEU A 211 24.70 -9.73 15.66
N SER A 212 25.67 -9.78 16.59
CA SER A 212 27.07 -9.48 16.28
C SER A 212 27.65 -10.46 15.26
N ASN A 213 27.33 -11.75 15.39
CA ASN A 213 27.77 -12.76 14.44
C ASN A 213 27.07 -12.60 13.08
N LEU A 214 25.75 -12.32 13.09
CA LEU A 214 24.97 -12.07 11.87
C LEU A 214 25.63 -10.97 11.01
N ILE A 215 25.93 -9.80 11.60
CA ILE A 215 26.44 -8.65 10.86
C ILE A 215 27.91 -8.80 10.42
N SER A 216 28.65 -9.75 10.98
CA SER A 216 30.04 -10.07 10.58
C SER A 216 30.14 -11.32 9.71
N HIS A 217 29.06 -12.05 9.48
CA HIS A 217 29.06 -13.29 8.71
C HIS A 217 29.37 -13.02 7.22
N GLU A 218 30.21 -13.88 6.60
CA GLU A 218 30.66 -13.70 5.21
C GLU A 218 29.54 -13.57 4.18
N ASN A 219 28.44 -14.33 4.32
CA ASN A 219 27.27 -14.26 3.43
C ASN A 219 26.41 -13.01 3.65
N VAL A 220 26.60 -12.27 4.74
CA VAL A 220 25.75 -11.16 5.16
C VAL A 220 26.45 -9.82 5.03
N VAL A 221 27.74 -9.73 5.31
CA VAL A 221 28.48 -8.46 5.40
C VAL A 221 28.35 -7.61 4.13
N SER A 222 28.36 -8.24 2.96
CA SER A 222 28.19 -7.55 1.65
C SER A 222 26.76 -7.04 1.42
N GLN A 223 25.78 -7.55 2.16
CA GLN A 223 24.34 -7.22 2.01
C GLN A 223 23.86 -6.13 2.99
N LEU A 224 24.71 -5.69 3.94
CA LEU A 224 24.31 -4.75 5.00
C LEU A 224 24.14 -3.30 4.54
N SER A 225 24.73 -2.94 3.40
CA SER A 225 24.75 -1.55 2.96
C SER A 225 23.34 -0.99 2.84
N LEU A 226 23.10 0.16 3.50
CA LEU A 226 21.83 0.90 3.43
C LEU A 226 21.69 1.69 2.12
N LEU A 227 22.79 1.90 1.41
CA LEU A 227 22.82 2.56 0.10
C LEU A 227 23.48 1.62 -0.92
N PRO A 228 23.05 1.65 -2.18
CA PRO A 228 23.68 0.84 -3.23
C PRO A 228 25.09 1.31 -3.52
N ASP A 229 25.87 0.46 -4.18
CA ASP A 229 27.21 0.79 -4.63
C ASP A 229 27.19 1.82 -5.77
N PHE A 230 27.60 3.05 -5.49
CA PHE A 230 27.64 4.15 -6.46
C PHE A 230 28.74 4.02 -7.52
N SER A 231 29.69 3.11 -7.34
CA SER A 231 30.72 2.83 -8.34
C SER A 231 30.17 2.02 -9.53
N ASN A 232 29.06 1.29 -9.32
CA ASN A 232 28.40 0.47 -10.33
C ASN A 232 27.02 1.06 -10.72
N PRO A 233 26.88 1.66 -11.93
CA PRO A 233 25.61 2.21 -12.41
C PRO A 233 24.44 1.20 -12.41
N ASP A 234 24.71 -0.07 -12.70
CA ASP A 234 23.70 -1.13 -12.72
C ASP A 234 23.19 -1.48 -11.31
N SER A 235 23.91 -1.08 -10.26
CA SER A 235 23.49 -1.22 -8.87
C SER A 235 22.61 -0.04 -8.43
N TRP A 236 23.08 1.22 -8.57
CA TRP A 236 22.41 2.36 -7.96
C TRP A 236 21.32 3.00 -8.83
N ILE A 237 21.41 2.91 -10.16
CA ILE A 237 20.40 3.49 -11.05
C ILE A 237 19.03 2.84 -10.83
N PRO A 238 18.87 1.50 -10.95
CA PRO A 238 17.57 0.85 -10.78
C PRO A 238 17.06 0.88 -9.34
N VAL A 239 17.96 0.80 -8.35
CA VAL A 239 17.58 0.62 -6.94
C VAL A 239 17.30 1.95 -6.24
N LEU A 240 18.01 3.04 -6.59
CA LEU A 240 17.88 4.32 -5.90
C LEU A 240 17.45 5.46 -6.82
N PHE A 241 18.14 5.67 -7.96
CA PHE A 241 17.89 6.83 -8.81
C PHE A 241 16.49 6.79 -9.45
N VAL A 242 16.15 5.70 -10.11
CA VAL A 242 14.85 5.56 -10.77
C VAL A 242 13.69 5.62 -9.77
N PRO A 243 13.73 4.91 -8.63
CA PRO A 243 12.72 5.05 -7.58
C PRO A 243 12.54 6.49 -7.09
N LEU A 244 13.63 7.21 -6.78
CA LEU A 244 13.56 8.57 -6.24
C LEU A 244 13.30 9.65 -7.32
N ALA A 245 13.64 9.40 -8.59
CA ALA A 245 13.44 10.39 -9.66
C ALA A 245 12.10 10.25 -10.39
N VAL A 246 11.61 9.04 -10.59
CA VAL A 246 10.46 8.75 -11.46
C VAL A 246 9.41 7.86 -10.79
N GLN A 247 9.83 6.78 -10.14
CA GLN A 247 8.92 5.73 -9.70
C GLN A 247 8.03 6.15 -8.50
N TRP A 248 8.50 7.06 -7.64
CA TRP A 248 7.80 7.46 -6.42
C TRP A 248 6.40 8.04 -6.66
N TRP A 249 6.13 8.59 -7.85
CA TRP A 249 4.80 9.07 -8.22
C TRP A 249 3.96 8.04 -8.99
N ALA A 250 4.46 6.83 -9.19
CA ALA A 250 3.71 5.79 -9.86
C ALA A 250 2.51 5.33 -9.02
N SER A 251 1.38 5.11 -9.68
CA SER A 251 0.22 4.46 -9.07
C SER A 251 0.35 2.95 -9.26
N TYR A 252 1.03 2.29 -8.34
CA TYR A 252 1.29 0.85 -8.43
C TYR A 252 0.32 -0.01 -7.62
N TYR A 253 -0.43 0.62 -6.70
CA TYR A 253 -1.30 -0.08 -5.77
C TYR A 253 -2.49 0.82 -5.41
N PRO A 254 -3.74 0.31 -5.27
CA PRO A 254 -4.85 1.13 -4.78
C PRO A 254 -4.51 1.70 -3.40
N GLY A 255 -4.42 3.01 -3.30
CA GLY A 255 -4.00 3.72 -2.10
C GLY A 255 -2.58 4.28 -2.14
N SER A 256 -1.77 3.92 -3.13
CA SER A 256 -0.43 4.47 -3.34
C SER A 256 -0.37 5.48 -4.48
N GLU A 257 -1.52 6.02 -4.88
CA GLU A 257 -1.57 7.12 -5.86
C GLU A 257 -0.96 8.39 -5.26
N PRO A 258 -0.20 9.18 -6.05
CA PRO A 258 0.28 10.48 -5.59
C PRO A 258 -0.87 11.36 -5.12
N GLY A 259 -0.76 11.86 -3.89
CA GLY A 259 -1.84 12.59 -3.24
C GLY A 259 -2.84 11.71 -2.47
N GLY A 260 -2.61 10.40 -2.44
CA GLY A 260 -3.48 9.43 -1.77
C GLY A 260 -4.71 9.05 -2.59
N GLY A 261 -4.99 7.78 -2.69
CA GLY A 261 -6.16 7.21 -3.36
C GLY A 261 -6.59 5.95 -2.63
N GLY A 262 -7.60 5.26 -3.14
CA GLY A 262 -8.06 3.98 -2.64
C GLY A 262 -8.32 3.96 -1.14
N TYR A 263 -7.76 2.97 -0.44
CA TYR A 263 -7.99 2.79 1.00
C TYR A 263 -7.34 3.89 1.87
N ILE A 264 -6.28 4.56 1.42
CA ILE A 264 -5.70 5.71 2.14
C ILE A 264 -6.68 6.89 2.10
N ALA A 265 -7.22 7.21 0.91
CA ALA A 265 -8.25 8.24 0.76
C ALA A 265 -9.51 7.89 1.58
N GLN A 266 -9.95 6.64 1.55
CA GLN A 266 -11.11 6.17 2.31
C GLN A 266 -10.95 6.41 3.83
N ARG A 267 -9.74 6.19 4.39
CA ARG A 267 -9.47 6.51 5.80
C ARG A 267 -9.45 8.02 6.05
N MET A 268 -8.90 8.81 5.12
CA MET A 268 -8.96 10.28 5.25
C MET A 268 -10.40 10.81 5.23
N PHE A 269 -11.29 10.23 4.41
CA PHE A 269 -12.72 10.57 4.41
C PHE A 269 -13.45 10.17 5.70
N SER A 270 -12.97 9.12 6.38
CA SER A 270 -13.54 8.60 7.62
C SER A 270 -13.08 9.37 8.86
N ALA A 271 -12.13 10.29 8.71
CA ALA A 271 -11.60 11.09 9.80
C ALA A 271 -12.63 12.11 10.31
N LYS A 272 -12.68 12.31 11.63
CA LYS A 272 -13.60 13.26 12.27
C LYS A 272 -13.22 14.74 12.03
N SER A 273 -11.97 15.01 11.61
CA SER A 273 -11.48 16.36 11.31
C SER A 273 -10.35 16.34 10.28
N GLU A 274 -10.04 17.53 9.69
CA GLU A 274 -8.88 17.70 8.81
C GLU A 274 -7.57 17.32 9.52
N LEU A 275 -7.43 17.67 10.80
CA LEU A 275 -6.24 17.34 11.60
C LEU A 275 -6.13 15.84 11.85
N ASP A 276 -7.27 15.14 12.04
CA ASP A 276 -7.25 13.68 12.17
C ASP A 276 -6.86 13.01 10.85
N ALA A 277 -7.27 13.52 9.69
CA ALA A 277 -6.84 13.00 8.39
C ALA A 277 -5.33 13.16 8.18
N VAL A 278 -4.77 14.35 8.50
CA VAL A 278 -3.33 14.63 8.43
C VAL A 278 -2.56 13.76 9.42
N GLY A 279 -3.01 13.70 10.68
CA GLY A 279 -2.37 12.91 11.74
C GLY A 279 -2.34 11.41 11.43
N ALA A 280 -3.44 10.87 10.91
CA ALA A 280 -3.54 9.47 10.49
C ALA A 280 -2.52 9.13 9.39
N THR A 281 -2.47 9.95 8.34
CA THR A 281 -1.56 9.75 7.21
C THR A 281 -0.11 9.92 7.64
N PHE A 282 0.18 10.86 8.56
CA PHE A 282 1.54 11.08 9.07
C PHE A 282 2.01 9.89 9.93
N PHE A 283 1.19 9.43 10.86
CA PHE A 283 1.47 8.24 11.65
C PHE A 283 1.68 7.00 10.77
N PHE A 284 0.81 6.82 9.76
CA PHE A 284 0.96 5.76 8.79
C PHE A 284 2.37 5.73 8.17
N ASN A 285 2.84 6.86 7.65
CA ASN A 285 4.13 6.92 6.98
C ASN A 285 5.31 6.64 7.92
N ILE A 286 5.28 7.13 9.17
CA ILE A 286 6.31 6.82 10.17
C ILE A 286 6.34 5.32 10.47
N ALA A 287 5.19 4.74 10.78
CA ALA A 287 5.10 3.34 11.15
C ALA A 287 5.45 2.41 9.97
N HIS A 288 4.98 2.75 8.76
CA HIS A 288 5.19 1.96 7.56
C HIS A 288 6.66 1.93 7.12
N TYR A 289 7.32 3.08 7.05
CA TYR A 289 8.66 3.17 6.47
C TYR A 289 9.79 3.05 7.50
N ALA A 290 9.58 3.43 8.75
CA ALA A 290 10.67 3.49 9.73
C ALA A 290 10.59 2.44 10.83
N ILE A 291 9.38 2.05 11.29
CA ILE A 291 9.26 1.16 12.45
C ILE A 291 9.24 -0.31 12.04
N ARG A 292 8.37 -0.68 11.10
CA ARG A 292 8.09 -2.08 10.81
C ARG A 292 9.11 -2.83 9.93
N PRO A 293 9.99 -2.22 9.11
CA PRO A 293 10.86 -2.96 8.19
C PRO A 293 11.92 -3.82 8.86
N TRP A 294 12.47 -3.36 9.97
CA TRP A 294 13.68 -3.94 10.56
C TRP A 294 13.55 -5.39 11.02
N PRO A 295 12.46 -5.84 11.65
CA PRO A 295 12.29 -7.25 11.96
C PRO A 295 12.40 -8.15 10.72
N TRP A 296 11.80 -7.75 9.61
CA TRP A 296 11.82 -8.52 8.36
C TRP A 296 13.19 -8.51 7.70
N ILE A 297 13.88 -7.36 7.70
CA ILE A 297 15.24 -7.23 7.17
C ILE A 297 16.19 -8.15 7.94
N LEU A 298 16.11 -8.20 9.28
CA LEU A 298 16.97 -9.07 10.09
C LEU A 298 16.68 -10.56 9.85
N ILE A 299 15.43 -10.95 9.70
CA ILE A 299 15.06 -12.33 9.33
C ILE A 299 15.58 -12.66 7.92
N ALA A 300 15.45 -11.73 6.98
CA ALA A 300 15.95 -11.90 5.62
C ALA A 300 17.48 -12.09 5.58
N LEU A 301 18.23 -11.26 6.33
CA LEU A 301 19.68 -11.41 6.48
C LEU A 301 20.06 -12.75 7.14
N SER A 302 19.32 -13.14 8.19
CA SER A 302 19.53 -14.44 8.86
C SER A 302 19.28 -15.62 7.91
N SER A 303 18.37 -15.47 6.96
CA SER A 303 18.09 -16.54 5.97
C SER A 303 19.24 -16.79 5.00
N LEU A 304 20.16 -15.84 4.82
CA LEU A 304 21.39 -16.03 4.00
C LEU A 304 22.42 -16.95 4.67
N ILE A 305 22.28 -17.18 5.98
CA ILE A 305 23.13 -18.15 6.72
C ILE A 305 22.50 -19.53 6.68
N ILE A 306 21.18 -19.63 6.93
CA ILE A 306 20.48 -20.92 7.05
C ILE A 306 20.19 -21.53 5.67
N PHE A 307 19.82 -20.69 4.70
CA PHE A 307 19.49 -21.07 3.32
C PHE A 307 20.26 -20.19 2.34
N PRO A 308 21.58 -20.34 2.18
CA PRO A 308 22.40 -19.51 1.28
C PRO A 308 21.83 -19.46 -0.14
N ASP A 309 21.48 -20.59 -0.69
CA ASP A 309 21.02 -20.75 -2.06
C ASP A 309 19.55 -21.18 -2.17
N LEU A 310 18.97 -21.03 -3.37
CA LEU A 310 17.61 -21.54 -3.67
C LEU A 310 17.54 -23.08 -3.64
N SER A 311 18.65 -23.76 -3.90
CA SER A 311 18.78 -25.22 -3.78
C SER A 311 18.58 -25.74 -2.36
N ASP A 312 18.99 -24.96 -1.35
CA ASP A 312 18.81 -25.31 0.06
C ASP A 312 17.32 -25.24 0.43
N LEU A 313 16.63 -24.22 -0.05
CA LEU A 313 15.18 -24.09 0.10
C LEU A 313 14.43 -25.23 -0.61
N GLN A 314 14.84 -25.58 -1.85
CA GLN A 314 14.22 -26.69 -2.58
C GLN A 314 14.44 -28.04 -1.90
N SER A 315 15.63 -28.28 -1.33
CA SER A 315 15.95 -29.51 -0.63
C SER A 315 15.18 -29.65 0.69
N THR A 316 14.94 -28.52 1.37
CA THR A 316 14.21 -28.48 2.64
C THR A 316 12.69 -28.62 2.42
N PHE A 317 12.18 -28.10 1.30
CA PHE A 317 10.76 -28.15 0.94
C PHE A 317 10.55 -28.83 -0.42
N PRO A 318 10.77 -30.16 -0.53
CA PRO A 318 10.75 -30.90 -1.81
C PRO A 318 9.35 -30.92 -2.46
N ASP A 319 8.29 -30.79 -1.67
CA ASP A 319 6.91 -30.77 -2.14
C ASP A 319 6.50 -29.41 -2.76
N LEU A 320 7.32 -28.37 -2.59
CA LEU A 320 7.07 -27.07 -3.21
C LEU A 320 7.35 -27.15 -4.71
N SER A 321 6.37 -26.75 -5.52
CA SER A 321 6.54 -26.76 -6.97
C SER A 321 7.61 -25.76 -7.42
N LYS A 322 8.41 -26.13 -8.42
CA LYS A 322 9.57 -25.34 -8.90
C LYS A 322 9.19 -23.95 -9.41
N ASP A 323 8.00 -23.80 -9.93
CA ASP A 323 7.45 -22.52 -10.41
C ASP A 323 7.11 -21.53 -9.28
N LYS A 324 6.96 -22.03 -8.04
CA LYS A 324 6.77 -21.21 -6.85
C LYS A 324 8.09 -20.93 -6.10
N LEU A 325 9.19 -21.56 -6.48
CA LEU A 325 10.50 -21.39 -5.84
C LEU A 325 11.07 -20.00 -6.17
N GLY A 326 11.36 -19.22 -5.12
CA GLY A 326 11.94 -17.87 -5.22
C GLY A 326 12.58 -17.46 -3.91
N HIS A 327 13.31 -16.36 -3.90
CA HIS A 327 13.93 -15.83 -2.67
C HIS A 327 12.88 -15.39 -1.63
N ASP A 328 11.67 -15.07 -2.05
CA ASP A 328 10.54 -14.67 -1.22
C ASP A 328 10.09 -15.76 -0.24
N ILE A 329 10.28 -17.04 -0.57
CA ILE A 329 9.90 -18.16 0.31
C ILE A 329 10.85 -18.33 1.50
N ALA A 330 12.03 -17.71 1.50
CA ALA A 330 12.96 -17.80 2.62
C ALA A 330 12.36 -17.23 3.91
N TYR A 331 11.47 -16.22 3.83
CA TYR A 331 10.78 -15.73 5.04
C TYR A 331 9.90 -16.78 5.71
N PRO A 332 8.89 -17.39 5.05
CA PRO A 332 8.12 -18.46 5.66
C PRO A 332 8.99 -19.68 6.03
N ALA A 333 10.06 -19.98 5.30
CA ALA A 333 11.00 -21.04 5.65
C ALA A 333 11.69 -20.76 7.00
N MET A 334 12.16 -19.54 7.24
CA MET A 334 12.75 -19.15 8.54
C MET A 334 11.76 -19.26 9.70
N LEU A 335 10.46 -19.05 9.46
CA LEU A 335 9.44 -19.18 10.49
C LEU A 335 9.27 -20.63 10.96
N THR A 336 9.58 -21.63 10.14
CA THR A 336 9.49 -23.05 10.54
C THR A 336 10.48 -23.42 11.65
N LEU A 337 11.51 -22.59 11.88
CA LEU A 337 12.50 -22.77 12.95
C LEU A 337 12.02 -22.26 14.32
N LEU A 338 10.87 -21.58 14.37
CA LEU A 338 10.32 -21.02 15.61
C LEU A 338 9.80 -22.12 16.55
N PRO A 339 9.91 -21.95 17.88
CA PRO A 339 9.37 -22.90 18.84
C PRO A 339 7.84 -22.83 18.85
N SER A 340 7.24 -23.92 19.30
CA SER A 340 5.80 -23.98 19.55
C SER A 340 5.33 -22.83 20.45
N GLY A 341 4.15 -22.30 20.17
CA GLY A 341 3.60 -21.10 20.77
C GLY A 341 4.02 -19.83 20.04
N LEU A 342 5.32 -19.60 19.79
CA LEU A 342 5.77 -18.47 19.00
C LEU A 342 5.44 -18.65 17.52
N LEU A 343 5.62 -19.86 16.98
CA LEU A 343 5.19 -20.18 15.62
C LEU A 343 3.68 -19.97 15.45
N GLY A 344 2.88 -20.39 16.41
CA GLY A 344 1.43 -20.13 16.42
C GLY A 344 1.08 -18.64 16.44
N LEU A 345 1.77 -17.84 17.27
CA LEU A 345 1.57 -16.39 17.36
C LEU A 345 1.91 -15.69 16.05
N VAL A 346 3.07 -16.01 15.47
CA VAL A 346 3.50 -15.41 14.19
C VAL A 346 2.61 -15.84 13.04
N SER A 347 2.21 -17.12 13.02
CA SER A 347 1.25 -17.63 12.03
C SER A 347 -0.09 -16.90 12.13
N ALA A 348 -0.63 -16.76 13.36
CA ALA A 348 -1.85 -15.98 13.58
C ALA A 348 -1.70 -14.54 13.12
N SER A 349 -0.55 -13.91 13.37
CA SER A 349 -0.29 -12.52 12.96
C SER A 349 -0.24 -12.35 11.44
N LEU A 350 0.35 -13.29 10.71
CA LEU A 350 0.39 -13.25 9.23
C LEU A 350 -0.97 -13.54 8.59
N ILE A 351 -1.71 -14.49 9.16
CA ILE A 351 -3.10 -14.73 8.73
C ILE A 351 -3.94 -13.48 9.01
N ALA A 352 -3.74 -12.83 10.16
CA ALA A 352 -4.37 -11.55 10.49
C ALA A 352 -4.06 -10.46 9.48
N ALA A 353 -2.80 -10.32 9.11
CA ALA A 353 -2.36 -9.36 8.10
C ALA A 353 -3.00 -9.63 6.72
N PHE A 354 -3.07 -10.90 6.31
CA PHE A 354 -3.83 -11.32 5.14
C PHE A 354 -5.29 -10.88 5.21
N MET A 355 -5.95 -11.17 6.34
CA MET A 355 -7.36 -10.84 6.56
C MET A 355 -7.61 -9.33 6.54
N SER A 356 -6.73 -8.51 7.12
CA SER A 356 -6.80 -7.06 7.11
C SER A 356 -6.77 -6.50 5.68
N THR A 357 -5.79 -6.92 4.90
CA THR A 357 -5.67 -6.49 3.50
C THR A 357 -6.89 -6.92 2.69
N MET A 358 -7.28 -8.20 2.78
CA MET A 358 -8.43 -8.72 2.05
C MET A 358 -9.72 -7.99 2.42
N SER A 359 -10.00 -7.78 3.71
CA SER A 359 -11.23 -7.09 4.15
C SER A 359 -11.29 -5.64 3.68
N THR A 360 -10.14 -4.95 3.67
CA THR A 360 -10.05 -3.59 3.14
C THR A 360 -10.29 -3.56 1.64
N GLN A 361 -9.66 -4.45 0.87
CA GLN A 361 -9.87 -4.53 -0.58
C GLN A 361 -11.33 -4.87 -0.92
N LEU A 362 -11.96 -5.76 -0.16
CA LEU A 362 -13.38 -6.10 -0.31
C LEU A 362 -14.29 -4.91 -0.05
N ASN A 363 -14.06 -4.16 1.03
CA ASN A 363 -14.87 -2.99 1.36
C ASN A 363 -14.67 -1.87 0.34
N LEU A 364 -13.44 -1.59 -0.06
CA LEU A 364 -13.10 -0.58 -1.06
C LEU A 364 -13.67 -0.94 -2.44
N GLY A 365 -13.45 -2.17 -2.92
CA GLY A 365 -13.98 -2.64 -4.19
C GLY A 365 -15.49 -2.59 -4.24
N ALA A 366 -16.15 -3.04 -3.18
CA ALA A 366 -17.61 -2.94 -3.07
C ALA A 366 -18.09 -1.48 -3.07
N SER A 367 -17.37 -0.55 -2.42
CA SER A 367 -17.73 0.88 -2.44
C SER A 367 -17.71 1.45 -3.85
N TYR A 368 -16.70 1.13 -4.65
CA TYR A 368 -16.60 1.55 -6.05
C TYR A 368 -17.69 0.95 -6.92
N LEU A 369 -17.90 -0.36 -6.83
CA LEU A 369 -18.91 -1.05 -7.63
C LEU A 369 -20.34 -0.58 -7.29
N VAL A 370 -20.60 -0.33 -6.01
CA VAL A 370 -21.95 0.07 -5.56
C VAL A 370 -22.20 1.56 -5.77
N ASN A 371 -21.32 2.43 -5.26
CA ASN A 371 -21.54 3.87 -5.29
C ASN A 371 -21.26 4.48 -6.66
N ASP A 372 -20.12 4.10 -7.29
CA ASP A 372 -19.63 4.77 -8.49
C ASP A 372 -20.09 4.09 -9.78
N PHE A 373 -20.55 2.84 -9.72
CA PHE A 373 -21.12 2.16 -10.88
C PHE A 373 -22.61 1.86 -10.70
N TYR A 374 -23.02 1.02 -9.74
CA TYR A 374 -24.41 0.57 -9.62
C TYR A 374 -25.38 1.72 -9.32
N HIS A 375 -25.16 2.45 -8.22
CA HIS A 375 -26.00 3.57 -7.81
C HIS A 375 -25.99 4.70 -8.83
N ARG A 376 -24.80 5.03 -9.38
CA ARG A 376 -24.66 6.16 -10.31
C ARG A 376 -25.25 5.90 -11.69
N PHE A 377 -25.15 4.70 -12.24
CA PHE A 377 -25.50 4.40 -13.64
C PHE A 377 -26.66 3.44 -13.81
N LEU A 378 -26.88 2.49 -12.90
CA LEU A 378 -27.88 1.45 -13.06
C LEU A 378 -29.16 1.72 -12.26
N ARG A 379 -29.03 2.14 -11.01
CA ARG A 379 -30.14 2.34 -10.08
C ARG A 379 -29.96 3.59 -9.23
N PRO A 380 -30.11 4.81 -9.80
CA PRO A 380 -29.96 6.07 -9.06
C PRO A 380 -30.94 6.22 -7.89
N GLU A 381 -32.12 5.59 -7.99
CA GLU A 381 -33.17 5.62 -6.96
C GLU A 381 -33.08 4.46 -5.95
N ALA A 382 -31.97 3.70 -5.95
CA ALA A 382 -31.81 2.55 -5.05
C ALA A 382 -31.85 2.99 -3.58
N SER A 383 -32.58 2.22 -2.76
CA SER A 383 -32.62 2.46 -1.32
C SER A 383 -31.29 2.09 -0.65
N ASN A 384 -31.00 2.68 0.53
CA ASN A 384 -29.81 2.33 1.30
C ASN A 384 -29.72 0.82 1.61
N LYS A 385 -30.85 0.16 1.86
CA LYS A 385 -30.90 -1.29 2.09
C LYS A 385 -30.50 -2.09 0.84
N GLU A 386 -30.96 -1.67 -0.33
CA GLU A 386 -30.58 -2.25 -1.62
C GLU A 386 -29.09 -2.09 -1.87
N LEU A 387 -28.53 -0.88 -1.68
CA LEU A 387 -27.11 -0.59 -1.87
C LEU A 387 -26.22 -1.44 -0.95
N VAL A 388 -26.59 -1.60 0.32
CA VAL A 388 -25.88 -2.47 1.26
C VAL A 388 -25.96 -3.94 0.83
N SER A 389 -27.11 -4.39 0.31
CA SER A 389 -27.26 -5.76 -0.20
C SER A 389 -26.38 -6.02 -1.42
N VAL A 390 -26.34 -5.07 -2.36
CA VAL A 390 -25.46 -5.15 -3.54
C VAL A 390 -23.98 -5.12 -3.12
N ALA A 391 -23.62 -4.33 -2.10
CA ALA A 391 -22.25 -4.33 -1.54
C ALA A 391 -21.85 -5.71 -1.01
N ARG A 392 -22.73 -6.37 -0.27
CA ARG A 392 -22.49 -7.72 0.25
C ARG A 392 -22.29 -8.74 -0.87
N VAL A 393 -23.13 -8.70 -1.91
CA VAL A 393 -23.01 -9.58 -3.08
C VAL A 393 -21.70 -9.31 -3.82
N SER A 394 -21.34 -8.03 -4.04
CA SER A 394 -20.08 -7.66 -4.67
C SER A 394 -18.86 -8.17 -3.87
N THR A 395 -18.92 -8.08 -2.53
CA THR A 395 -17.89 -8.60 -1.64
C THR A 395 -17.69 -10.11 -1.81
N VAL A 396 -18.79 -10.89 -1.84
CA VAL A 396 -18.73 -12.34 -2.07
C VAL A 396 -18.13 -12.67 -3.44
N PHE A 397 -18.57 -11.97 -4.47
CA PHE A 397 -18.10 -12.19 -5.83
C PHE A 397 -16.60 -11.89 -5.98
N THR A 398 -16.13 -10.76 -5.46
CA THR A 398 -14.74 -10.34 -5.61
C THR A 398 -13.76 -11.20 -4.81
N ILE A 399 -14.15 -11.70 -3.61
CA ILE A 399 -13.27 -12.62 -2.85
C ILE A 399 -13.10 -13.97 -3.54
N ILE A 400 -14.15 -14.49 -4.15
CA ILE A 400 -14.07 -15.75 -4.92
C ILE A 400 -13.11 -15.59 -6.11
N LEU A 401 -13.22 -14.47 -6.85
CA LEU A 401 -12.32 -14.20 -7.98
C LEU A 401 -10.88 -14.00 -7.53
N GLY A 402 -10.66 -13.24 -6.44
CA GLY A 402 -9.31 -12.99 -5.91
C GLY A 402 -8.65 -14.26 -5.37
N ALA A 403 -9.37 -15.08 -4.62
CA ALA A 403 -8.87 -16.36 -4.13
C ALA A 403 -8.59 -17.34 -5.29
N GLY A 404 -9.51 -17.42 -6.26
CA GLY A 404 -9.33 -18.25 -7.46
C GLY A 404 -8.11 -17.84 -8.29
N LEU A 405 -7.88 -16.54 -8.45
CA LEU A 405 -6.70 -16.03 -9.12
C LEU A 405 -5.41 -16.37 -8.34
N GLY A 406 -5.42 -16.28 -7.00
CA GLY A 406 -4.28 -16.65 -6.17
C GLY A 406 -3.85 -18.11 -6.29
N LEU A 407 -4.77 -19.01 -6.63
CA LEU A 407 -4.45 -20.43 -6.92
C LEU A 407 -3.80 -20.63 -8.29
N ILE A 408 -4.01 -19.71 -9.23
CA ILE A 408 -3.51 -19.83 -10.62
C ILE A 408 -2.16 -19.10 -10.77
N LEU A 409 -1.94 -18.00 -10.02
CA LEU A 409 -0.72 -17.22 -10.08
C LEU A 409 0.50 -18.02 -9.59
N THR A 410 1.64 -17.82 -10.28
CA THR A 410 2.94 -18.38 -9.91
C THR A 410 3.92 -17.31 -9.42
N SER A 411 3.85 -16.09 -9.97
CA SER A 411 4.70 -14.95 -9.60
C SER A 411 3.90 -13.66 -9.48
N ALA A 412 4.04 -13.00 -8.34
CA ALA A 412 3.48 -11.66 -8.10
C ALA A 412 4.39 -10.54 -8.64
N GLY A 413 5.71 -10.78 -8.74
CA GLY A 413 6.70 -9.75 -9.10
C GLY A 413 6.54 -9.22 -10.53
N GLN A 414 6.23 -10.08 -11.49
CA GLN A 414 6.02 -9.67 -12.89
C GLN A 414 4.80 -8.74 -13.02
N ALA A 415 3.70 -9.07 -12.35
CA ALA A 415 2.50 -8.23 -12.33
C ALA A 415 2.79 -6.87 -11.68
N PHE A 416 3.55 -6.86 -10.59
CA PHE A 416 3.96 -5.64 -9.90
C PHE A 416 4.80 -4.71 -10.79
N ASN A 417 5.80 -5.23 -11.49
CA ASN A 417 6.64 -4.44 -12.40
C ASN A 417 5.84 -3.81 -13.56
N LEU A 418 4.88 -4.54 -14.13
CA LEU A 418 4.00 -4.02 -15.17
C LEU A 418 3.12 -2.88 -14.63
N LEU A 419 2.57 -3.04 -13.43
CA LEU A 419 1.76 -2.00 -12.78
C LEU A 419 2.58 -0.73 -12.49
N LEU A 420 3.83 -0.86 -12.03
CA LEU A 420 4.73 0.28 -11.82
C LEU A 420 4.96 1.07 -13.11
N MET A 421 5.17 0.37 -14.22
CA MET A 421 5.44 1.02 -15.51
C MET A 421 4.22 1.80 -16.01
N ILE A 422 3.03 1.22 -15.91
CA ILE A 422 1.78 1.90 -16.28
C ILE A 422 1.54 3.09 -15.34
N GLY A 423 1.73 2.89 -14.03
CA GLY A 423 1.50 3.89 -13.00
C GLY A 423 2.43 5.10 -13.08
N ALA A 424 3.69 4.92 -13.46
CA ALA A 424 4.66 6.01 -13.58
C ALA A 424 4.27 7.05 -14.62
N GLY A 425 3.67 6.64 -15.72
CA GLY A 425 3.20 7.55 -16.78
C GLY A 425 2.00 8.40 -16.38
N THR A 426 1.11 7.89 -15.54
CA THR A 426 -0.12 8.57 -15.14
C THR A 426 0.02 9.37 -13.84
N GLY A 427 1.02 9.09 -13.01
CA GLY A 427 1.13 9.61 -11.65
C GLY A 427 1.19 11.13 -11.54
N LEU A 428 1.88 11.82 -12.46
CA LEU A 428 1.95 13.29 -12.46
C LEU A 428 0.59 13.97 -12.63
N ILE A 429 -0.35 13.35 -13.34
CA ILE A 429 -1.70 13.90 -13.51
C ILE A 429 -2.43 13.91 -12.17
N TYR A 430 -2.28 12.84 -11.34
CA TYR A 430 -2.90 12.78 -10.02
C TYR A 430 -2.43 13.90 -9.09
N ILE A 431 -1.19 14.38 -9.27
CA ILE A 431 -0.67 15.55 -8.58
C ILE A 431 -1.27 16.82 -9.17
N LEU A 432 -1.20 17.00 -10.49
CA LEU A 432 -1.52 18.25 -11.18
C LEU A 432 -3.03 18.51 -11.28
N ARG A 433 -3.89 17.50 -11.30
CA ARG A 433 -5.35 17.67 -11.40
C ARG A 433 -5.96 18.52 -10.29
N TRP A 434 -5.31 18.63 -9.15
CA TRP A 434 -5.72 19.47 -8.04
C TRP A 434 -5.34 20.94 -8.22
N PHE A 435 -4.24 21.23 -8.92
CA PHE A 435 -3.62 22.55 -8.96
C PHE A 435 -3.60 23.21 -10.33
N TRP A 436 -4.01 22.50 -11.37
CA TRP A 436 -4.03 23.03 -12.73
C TRP A 436 -5.40 22.85 -13.40
N TRP A 437 -6.14 23.96 -13.53
CA TRP A 437 -7.50 23.95 -14.06
C TRP A 437 -7.64 23.34 -15.48
N ARG A 438 -6.58 23.34 -16.26
CA ARG A 438 -6.60 22.88 -17.66
C ARG A 438 -6.63 21.36 -17.80
N ILE A 439 -6.17 20.61 -16.80
CA ILE A 439 -6.32 19.15 -16.75
C ILE A 439 -7.82 18.82 -16.81
N ASN A 440 -8.21 17.90 -17.71
CA ASN A 440 -9.59 17.49 -17.95
C ASN A 440 -9.73 15.96 -18.05
N ALA A 441 -10.95 15.46 -18.16
CA ALA A 441 -11.21 14.01 -18.22
C ALA A 441 -10.50 13.32 -19.40
N TYR A 442 -10.41 13.98 -20.56
CA TYR A 442 -9.70 13.43 -21.72
C TYR A 442 -8.20 13.30 -21.47
N THR A 443 -7.60 14.22 -20.71
CA THR A 443 -6.20 14.13 -20.28
C THR A 443 -5.94 12.80 -19.56
N GLU A 444 -6.79 12.45 -18.59
CA GLU A 444 -6.63 11.18 -17.84
C GLU A 444 -6.93 9.96 -18.71
N ILE A 445 -7.96 9.99 -19.54
CA ILE A 445 -8.30 8.88 -20.45
C ILE A 445 -7.13 8.60 -21.40
N VAL A 446 -6.59 9.64 -22.04
CA VAL A 446 -5.45 9.49 -22.97
C VAL A 446 -4.21 9.00 -22.23
N ALA A 447 -3.93 9.50 -21.03
CA ALA A 447 -2.81 9.01 -20.22
C ALA A 447 -2.94 7.53 -19.89
N MET A 448 -4.11 7.06 -19.47
CA MET A 448 -4.36 5.66 -19.15
C MET A 448 -4.18 4.75 -20.37
N ILE A 449 -4.75 5.12 -21.52
CA ILE A 449 -4.64 4.36 -22.75
C ILE A 449 -3.19 4.35 -23.26
N SER A 450 -2.56 5.53 -23.34
CA SER A 450 -1.19 5.65 -23.84
C SER A 450 -0.17 4.95 -22.93
N SER A 451 -0.30 5.07 -21.60
CA SER A 451 0.60 4.37 -20.67
C SER A 451 0.50 2.85 -20.81
N LEU A 452 -0.72 2.31 -20.97
CA LEU A 452 -0.93 0.89 -21.19
C LEU A 452 -0.30 0.41 -22.52
N LEU A 453 -0.56 1.13 -23.62
CA LEU A 453 -0.01 0.79 -24.93
C LEU A 453 1.51 0.89 -24.98
N ILE A 454 2.08 1.94 -24.39
CA ILE A 454 3.52 2.14 -24.30
C ILE A 454 4.15 1.06 -23.43
N ALA A 455 3.58 0.76 -22.26
CA ALA A 455 4.07 -0.30 -21.38
C ALA A 455 4.03 -1.68 -22.07
N PHE A 456 2.95 -1.98 -22.79
CA PHE A 456 2.84 -3.22 -23.57
C PHE A 456 3.92 -3.29 -24.67
N TYR A 457 4.08 -2.22 -25.45
CA TYR A 457 5.10 -2.16 -26.51
C TYR A 457 6.53 -2.29 -25.97
N LEU A 458 6.86 -1.60 -24.87
CA LEU A 458 8.19 -1.65 -24.27
C LEU A 458 8.53 -3.04 -23.69
N ASN A 459 7.52 -3.80 -23.22
CA ASN A 459 7.76 -5.14 -22.68
C ASN A 459 7.74 -6.26 -23.72
N PHE A 460 6.85 -6.17 -24.70
CA PHE A 460 6.60 -7.26 -25.66
C PHE A 460 7.07 -6.93 -27.08
N GLY A 461 7.51 -5.70 -27.36
CA GLY A 461 7.96 -5.25 -28.67
C GLY A 461 9.38 -5.69 -29.06
N GLY A 462 10.03 -6.57 -28.27
CA GLY A 462 11.36 -7.11 -28.58
C GLY A 462 12.51 -6.12 -28.38
N LEU A 463 12.27 -4.99 -27.71
CA LEU A 463 13.31 -3.98 -27.43
C LEU A 463 14.28 -4.46 -26.35
N GLN A 464 15.57 -4.38 -26.63
CA GLN A 464 16.67 -4.70 -25.69
C GLN A 464 16.95 -3.48 -24.79
N ILE A 465 16.00 -3.13 -23.93
CA ILE A 465 16.11 -2.01 -22.97
C ILE A 465 16.01 -2.58 -21.57
N ALA A 466 16.91 -2.15 -20.67
CA ALA A 466 16.85 -2.51 -19.25
C ALA A 466 15.50 -2.07 -18.64
N ASP A 467 14.96 -2.85 -17.69
CA ASP A 467 13.62 -2.60 -17.13
C ASP A 467 13.47 -1.21 -16.51
N TRP A 468 14.50 -0.71 -15.84
CA TRP A 468 14.52 0.65 -15.34
C TRP A 468 14.44 1.71 -16.46
N GLY A 469 15.08 1.46 -17.61
CA GLY A 469 15.01 2.32 -18.79
C GLY A 469 13.60 2.36 -19.40
N LYS A 470 12.90 1.21 -19.42
CA LYS A 470 11.49 1.12 -19.86
C LYS A 470 10.57 2.00 -18.99
N ILE A 471 10.80 2.05 -17.66
CA ILE A 471 10.03 2.91 -16.74
C ILE A 471 10.22 4.39 -17.10
N ILE A 472 11.46 4.83 -17.30
CA ILE A 472 11.76 6.23 -17.66
C ILE A 472 11.15 6.61 -19.01
N ILE A 473 11.37 5.79 -20.05
CA ILE A 473 10.84 6.02 -21.39
C ILE A 473 9.32 6.02 -21.36
N GLY A 474 8.72 5.06 -20.67
CA GLY A 474 7.26 4.96 -20.50
C GLY A 474 6.67 6.20 -19.85
N ALA A 475 7.27 6.68 -18.76
CA ALA A 475 6.85 7.89 -18.07
C ALA A 475 6.96 9.15 -18.95
N LEU A 476 8.07 9.31 -19.66
CA LEU A 476 8.29 10.44 -20.54
C LEU A 476 7.32 10.47 -21.73
N LEU A 477 7.18 9.35 -22.45
CA LEU A 477 6.28 9.26 -23.60
C LEU A 477 4.82 9.46 -23.17
N THR A 478 4.38 8.85 -22.07
CA THR A 478 3.04 9.06 -21.53
C THR A 478 2.83 10.51 -21.13
N THR A 479 3.83 11.17 -20.52
CA THR A 479 3.76 12.58 -20.14
C THR A 479 3.58 13.48 -21.36
N VAL A 480 4.30 13.24 -22.43
CA VAL A 480 4.13 14.00 -23.69
C VAL A 480 2.72 13.79 -24.25
N THR A 481 2.24 12.56 -24.31
CA THR A 481 0.90 12.26 -24.87
C THR A 481 -0.22 12.94 -24.10
N TRP A 482 -0.23 12.88 -22.78
CA TRP A 482 -1.30 13.51 -22.01
C TRP A 482 -1.16 15.05 -21.98
N LEU A 483 0.05 15.61 -22.04
CA LEU A 483 0.23 17.05 -22.19
C LEU A 483 -0.38 17.54 -23.52
N VAL A 484 -0.08 16.87 -24.63
CA VAL A 484 -0.69 17.17 -25.92
C VAL A 484 -2.21 17.07 -25.83
N ALA A 485 -2.75 15.97 -25.29
CA ALA A 485 -4.18 15.80 -25.10
C ALA A 485 -4.81 16.92 -24.26
N THR A 486 -4.12 17.39 -23.21
CA THR A 486 -4.59 18.49 -22.37
C THR A 486 -4.84 19.77 -23.18
N PHE A 487 -3.98 20.08 -24.14
CA PHE A 487 -4.10 21.32 -24.93
C PHE A 487 -5.04 21.22 -26.13
N ILE A 488 -5.15 20.06 -26.77
CA ILE A 488 -6.01 19.87 -27.95
C ILE A 488 -7.48 19.56 -27.61
N THR A 489 -7.76 19.07 -26.39
CA THR A 489 -9.13 18.77 -25.95
C THR A 489 -9.78 19.99 -25.30
N PRO A 490 -11.12 20.11 -25.32
CA PRO A 490 -11.82 21.23 -24.68
C PRO A 490 -11.62 21.20 -23.15
N PRO A 491 -11.53 22.37 -22.50
CA PRO A 491 -11.53 22.46 -21.04
C PRO A 491 -12.87 22.03 -20.45
N ASP A 492 -12.85 21.70 -19.16
CA ASP A 492 -14.09 21.47 -18.40
C ASP A 492 -14.94 22.75 -18.31
N ASP A 493 -16.23 22.60 -18.04
CA ASP A 493 -17.13 23.73 -17.94
C ASP A 493 -16.81 24.64 -16.74
N GLN A 494 -17.08 25.94 -16.89
CA GLN A 494 -16.73 26.95 -15.88
C GLN A 494 -17.44 26.71 -14.55
N LYS A 495 -18.68 26.20 -14.57
CA LYS A 495 -19.48 25.96 -13.36
C LYS A 495 -18.87 24.85 -12.53
N THR A 496 -18.46 23.75 -13.17
CA THR A 496 -17.78 22.64 -12.49
C THR A 496 -16.45 23.08 -11.88
N LEU A 497 -15.61 23.82 -12.65
CA LEU A 497 -14.34 24.32 -12.17
C LEU A 497 -14.50 25.30 -11.00
N GLN A 498 -15.49 26.20 -11.07
CA GLN A 498 -15.76 27.15 -9.99
C GLN A 498 -16.27 26.42 -8.73
N ASN A 499 -17.20 25.47 -8.87
CA ASN A 499 -17.70 24.66 -7.76
C ASN A 499 -16.58 23.85 -7.08
N PHE A 500 -15.65 23.27 -7.88
CA PHE A 500 -14.49 22.58 -7.34
C PHE A 500 -13.63 23.51 -6.49
N VAL A 501 -13.31 24.70 -7.00
CA VAL A 501 -12.50 25.68 -6.26
C VAL A 501 -13.21 26.13 -4.98
N GLU A 502 -14.52 26.41 -5.04
CA GLU A 502 -15.29 26.81 -3.85
C GLU A 502 -15.38 25.71 -2.79
N LYS A 503 -15.47 24.44 -3.21
CA LYS A 503 -15.56 23.30 -2.27
C LYS A 503 -14.23 22.90 -1.67
N VAL A 504 -13.18 22.79 -2.52
CA VAL A 504 -11.88 22.21 -2.13
C VAL A 504 -10.87 23.29 -1.72
N ASN A 505 -10.96 24.47 -2.32
CA ASN A 505 -10.02 25.60 -2.15
C ASN A 505 -8.55 25.22 -2.35
N PRO A 506 -8.15 24.67 -3.53
CA PRO A 506 -6.79 24.23 -3.77
C PRO A 506 -5.78 25.39 -3.85
N GLY A 507 -6.23 26.59 -4.23
CA GLY A 507 -5.42 27.80 -4.35
C GLY A 507 -4.33 27.73 -5.43
N GLY A 508 -3.53 28.78 -5.47
CA GLY A 508 -2.32 28.84 -6.29
C GLY A 508 -2.48 29.35 -7.72
N PRO A 509 -1.34 29.45 -8.46
CA PRO A 509 -1.30 30.10 -9.78
C PRO A 509 -2.11 29.38 -10.85
N GLY A 510 -2.28 28.06 -10.75
CA GLY A 510 -3.05 27.27 -11.71
C GLY A 510 -4.56 27.48 -11.61
N TRP A 511 -5.07 28.22 -10.61
CA TRP A 511 -6.47 28.55 -10.41
C TRP A 511 -6.79 30.04 -10.50
N LYS A 512 -5.84 30.89 -10.92
CA LYS A 512 -6.04 32.34 -11.03
C LYS A 512 -7.27 32.75 -11.87
N ARG A 513 -7.64 31.91 -12.84
CA ARG A 513 -8.81 32.14 -13.71
C ARG A 513 -10.15 31.92 -12.97
N TYR A 514 -10.13 31.13 -11.89
CA TYR A 514 -11.30 30.76 -11.09
C TYR A 514 -11.03 31.09 -9.62
N PRO A 515 -11.10 32.36 -9.21
CA PRO A 515 -10.81 32.75 -7.83
C PRO A 515 -11.84 32.20 -6.86
N SER A 516 -11.41 31.69 -5.71
CA SER A 516 -12.31 31.30 -4.63
C SER A 516 -12.96 32.54 -4.00
N LYS A 517 -14.25 32.44 -3.67
CA LYS A 517 -14.96 33.44 -2.87
C LYS A 517 -14.76 33.26 -1.36
N MET A 518 -14.20 32.12 -0.94
CA MET A 518 -13.86 31.88 0.46
C MET A 518 -12.62 32.71 0.84
N ASN A 519 -12.46 32.97 2.13
CA ASN A 519 -11.29 33.67 2.65
C ASN A 519 -10.01 33.09 2.09
N ALA A 520 -9.14 33.96 1.55
CA ALA A 520 -7.90 33.57 0.91
C ALA A 520 -6.95 32.92 1.92
N GLU A 521 -7.06 31.60 2.09
CA GLU A 521 -5.99 30.87 2.76
C GLU A 521 -4.72 30.95 1.90
N PRO A 522 -3.53 31.08 2.52
CA PRO A 522 -2.28 31.00 1.77
C PRO A 522 -2.20 29.71 0.97
N TRP A 523 -1.65 29.77 -0.23
CA TRP A 523 -1.46 28.58 -1.05
C TRP A 523 -0.64 27.52 -0.31
N ILE A 524 -1.25 26.35 -0.09
CA ILE A 524 -0.71 25.27 0.75
C ILE A 524 0.61 24.66 0.18
N VAL A 525 0.82 24.71 -1.15
CA VAL A 525 1.89 23.94 -1.81
C VAL A 525 3.30 24.37 -1.37
N PRO A 526 3.69 25.65 -1.28
CA PRO A 526 5.05 26.01 -0.84
C PRO A 526 5.36 25.49 0.58
N LYS A 527 4.42 25.69 1.51
CA LYS A 527 4.52 25.19 2.89
C LYS A 527 4.51 23.66 2.92
N GLY A 528 3.64 23.05 2.12
CA GLY A 528 3.52 21.60 1.99
C GLY A 528 4.77 20.92 1.43
N ILE A 529 5.39 21.48 0.40
CA ILE A 529 6.64 20.95 -0.19
C ILE A 529 7.79 21.03 0.83
N SER A 530 7.96 22.18 1.50
CA SER A 530 8.98 22.30 2.56
C SER A 530 8.79 21.27 3.67
N SER A 531 7.53 21.08 4.09
CA SER A 531 7.19 20.08 5.12
C SER A 531 7.36 18.64 4.63
N MET A 532 7.10 18.37 3.34
CA MET A 532 7.36 17.08 2.69
C MET A 532 8.85 16.72 2.77
N PHE A 533 9.75 17.62 2.40
CA PHE A 533 11.19 17.37 2.49
C PHE A 533 11.64 17.16 3.93
N LEU A 534 11.17 17.97 4.87
CA LEU A 534 11.45 17.75 6.30
C LEU A 534 10.88 16.41 6.80
N GLY A 535 9.67 16.04 6.37
CA GLY A 535 9.06 14.77 6.70
C GLY A 535 9.84 13.57 6.18
N CYS A 536 10.28 13.62 4.92
CA CYS A 536 11.16 12.59 4.36
C CYS A 536 12.50 12.52 5.13
N THR A 537 13.12 13.67 5.42
CA THR A 537 14.35 13.73 6.22
C THR A 537 14.15 13.12 7.61
N ALA A 538 13.02 13.42 8.26
CA ALA A 538 12.71 12.89 9.57
C ALA A 538 12.53 11.36 9.55
N VAL A 539 11.74 10.84 8.61
CA VAL A 539 11.42 9.40 8.56
C VAL A 539 12.61 8.59 8.03
N TYR A 540 13.30 9.03 6.97
CA TYR A 540 14.52 8.37 6.50
C TYR A 540 15.64 8.47 7.54
N GLY A 541 15.81 9.63 8.20
CA GLY A 541 16.77 9.78 9.29
C GLY A 541 16.53 8.78 10.42
N PHE A 542 15.27 8.56 10.80
CA PHE A 542 14.91 7.57 11.81
C PHE A 542 15.12 6.13 11.33
N LEU A 543 14.71 5.79 10.10
CA LEU A 543 14.93 4.49 9.48
C LEU A 543 16.42 4.11 9.43
N LEU A 544 17.23 5.02 8.87
CA LEU A 544 18.67 4.79 8.70
C LEU A 544 19.42 4.79 10.03
N SER A 545 19.02 5.66 10.98
CA SER A 545 19.55 5.67 12.34
C SER A 545 19.35 4.32 13.04
N THR A 546 18.14 3.76 12.93
CA THR A 546 17.81 2.44 13.49
C THR A 546 18.75 1.37 12.91
N GLY A 547 18.98 1.38 11.60
CA GLY A 547 19.93 0.46 10.96
C GLY A 547 21.35 0.61 11.46
N GLN A 548 21.84 1.83 11.60
CA GLN A 548 23.19 2.09 12.11
C GLN A 548 23.36 1.65 13.57
N PHE A 549 22.34 1.81 14.40
CA PHE A 549 22.36 1.27 15.77
C PHE A 549 22.39 -0.27 15.77
N ILE A 550 21.60 -0.92 14.90
CA ILE A 550 21.62 -2.38 14.75
C ILE A 550 23.01 -2.86 14.30
N TYR A 551 23.69 -2.13 13.43
CA TYR A 551 25.03 -2.47 12.95
C TYR A 551 26.16 -2.09 13.93
N GLY A 552 25.84 -1.50 15.08
CA GLY A 552 26.82 -1.07 16.08
C GLY A 552 27.52 0.26 15.77
N ASN A 553 27.11 0.98 14.72
CA ASN A 553 27.66 2.29 14.33
C ASN A 553 27.01 3.43 15.12
N ILE A 554 27.26 3.46 16.43
CA ILE A 554 26.56 4.31 17.41
C ILE A 554 26.66 5.80 17.06
N GLU A 555 27.82 6.30 16.65
CA GLU A 555 28.03 7.72 16.33
C GLU A 555 27.20 8.17 15.11
N ILE A 556 27.21 7.35 14.04
CA ILE A 556 26.40 7.62 12.85
C ILE A 556 24.92 7.52 13.20
N GLY A 557 24.54 6.54 14.02
CA GLY A 557 23.17 6.36 14.50
C GLY A 557 22.66 7.61 15.22
N PHE A 558 23.41 8.15 16.18
CA PHE A 558 23.02 9.38 16.89
C PHE A 558 23.01 10.62 15.99
N SER A 559 23.93 10.72 15.04
CA SER A 559 23.96 11.83 14.08
C SER A 559 22.69 11.84 13.21
N LEU A 560 22.29 10.70 12.66
CA LEU A 560 21.08 10.55 11.88
C LEU A 560 19.80 10.77 12.71
N LEU A 561 19.79 10.28 13.96
CA LEU A 561 18.68 10.51 14.87
C LEU A 561 18.52 12.00 15.19
N SER A 562 19.64 12.71 15.41
CA SER A 562 19.62 14.15 15.65
C SER A 562 19.05 14.92 14.44
N ILE A 563 19.46 14.56 13.23
CA ILE A 563 18.89 15.12 11.99
C ILE A 563 17.39 14.84 11.92
N SER A 564 16.95 13.63 12.23
CA SER A 564 15.54 13.26 12.28
C SER A 564 14.74 14.13 13.27
N VAL A 565 15.22 14.28 14.50
CA VAL A 565 14.59 15.09 15.55
C VAL A 565 14.51 16.57 15.15
N LEU A 566 15.59 17.12 14.59
CA LEU A 566 15.61 18.50 14.09
C LEU A 566 14.60 18.71 12.95
N ALA A 567 14.47 17.74 12.07
CA ALA A 567 13.47 17.78 10.98
C ALA A 567 12.03 17.72 11.52
N PHE A 568 11.74 16.87 12.51
CA PHE A 568 10.44 16.86 13.21
C PHE A 568 10.16 18.21 13.90
N TYR A 569 11.16 18.80 14.56
CA TYR A 569 11.02 20.12 15.16
C TYR A 569 10.76 21.21 14.12
N GLY A 570 11.42 21.12 12.96
CA GLY A 570 11.17 22.01 11.81
C GLY A 570 9.72 21.94 11.32
N ILE A 571 9.17 20.72 11.17
CA ILE A 571 7.76 20.49 10.82
C ILE A 571 6.85 21.14 11.88
N TYR A 572 7.10 20.87 13.14
CA TYR A 572 6.31 21.45 14.23
C TYR A 572 6.27 22.99 14.17
N LYS A 573 7.42 23.63 13.92
CA LYS A 573 7.48 25.11 13.78
C LYS A 573 6.73 25.64 12.56
N ILE A 574 6.78 24.92 11.44
CA ILE A 574 6.09 25.34 10.20
C ILE A 574 4.56 25.21 10.36
N TRP A 575 4.09 24.22 11.12
CA TRP A 575 2.65 23.91 11.26
C TRP A 575 1.97 24.55 12.46
N ARG A 576 2.73 25.12 13.37
CA ARG A 576 2.24 25.96 14.45
C ARG A 576 2.06 27.40 13.95
#